data_5fdd216850ec8027d12f41c3964406bb
#
_entry.id   5fdd216850ec8027d12f41c3964406bb
#
_cell.length_a   1.000
_cell.length_b   1.000
_cell.length_c   1.000
_cell.angle_alpha   90.00
_cell.angle_beta   90.00
_cell.angle_gamma   90.00
#
_symmetry.space_group_name_H-M   'P 1'
#
loop_
_entity.id
_entity.type
_entity.pdbx_description
1 polymer ?
#
loop_
_entity_poly.entity_id
_entity_poly.type
_entity_poly.pdbx_seq_one_letter_code
_entity_poly.pdbx_strand_id
1 'polypeptide(L)'
;MGRVIHTGQVVIDLTLRIEAIPEPGGDVFADESSMAVGGGFNVLAAARRMGVETLYAGPLGEGPFAQVARRALEEIGVNHVGPVAPGDQGYCVAMTDARAERTFISTCGAETRGPADAFDHLEVSGDDVVYLSGYSLADEASRVALERLAGRLTKARAGCTALFDVSPMVGSVPMSSLEHLGALGPVWSLNEREARLLADRLELRVEAGDHAGVCEALSGRLGTVLVRVGEQGSWFSDGGAARHTPSIPVTPVDTNGAGDAHSGVLAAALARGVDLTTALRWANVAGALTTTHFGPATCPTEAEIRTLA
;
A
#
# COMPACT_ATOMS: atom_id res chain seq x y z
N MET A 1 -15.81 5.05 -16.06
CA MET A 1 -15.31 5.22 -14.69
C MET A 1 -14.42 4.02 -14.45
N GLY A 2 -13.15 4.29 -14.13
CA GLY A 2 -12.16 3.23 -13.94
C GLY A 2 -12.36 2.46 -12.65
N ARG A 3 -11.65 1.36 -12.53
CA ARG A 3 -11.60 0.48 -11.35
C ARG A 3 -10.25 0.61 -10.65
N VAL A 4 -10.20 0.23 -9.38
CA VAL A 4 -8.93 0.00 -8.68
C VAL A 4 -8.64 -1.50 -8.68
N ILE A 5 -7.51 -1.90 -9.26
CA ILE A 5 -7.06 -3.30 -9.34
C ILE A 5 -5.83 -3.44 -8.44
N HIS A 6 -5.98 -4.09 -7.31
CA HIS A 6 -4.90 -4.28 -6.34
C HIS A 6 -4.20 -5.63 -6.57
N THR A 7 -2.89 -5.60 -6.81
CA THR A 7 -2.07 -6.78 -7.12
C THR A 7 -1.17 -7.24 -5.98
N GLY A 8 -1.20 -6.53 -4.84
CA GLY A 8 -0.39 -6.87 -3.67
C GLY A 8 -1.00 -7.97 -2.81
N GLN A 9 -0.56 -8.05 -1.58
CA GLN A 9 -0.84 -9.13 -0.65
C GLN A 9 -1.90 -8.71 0.38
N VAL A 10 -2.87 -9.59 0.63
CA VAL A 10 -3.78 -9.51 1.77
C VAL A 10 -3.33 -10.54 2.79
N VAL A 11 -3.14 -10.12 4.04
CA VAL A 11 -2.64 -10.94 5.16
C VAL A 11 -3.55 -10.81 6.37
N ILE A 12 -3.31 -11.61 7.40
CA ILE A 12 -4.01 -11.48 8.68
C ILE A 12 -3.11 -10.80 9.70
N ASP A 13 -3.61 -9.77 10.36
CA ASP A 13 -2.95 -9.08 11.46
C ASP A 13 -3.46 -9.66 12.80
N LEU A 14 -2.55 -10.23 13.58
CA LEU A 14 -2.78 -10.70 14.94
C LEU A 14 -2.14 -9.69 15.88
N THR A 15 -2.93 -8.89 16.56
CA THR A 15 -2.43 -7.85 17.46
C THR A 15 -2.50 -8.36 18.90
N LEU A 16 -1.38 -8.24 19.62
CA LEU A 16 -1.25 -8.61 21.01
C LEU A 16 -0.78 -7.41 21.83
N ARG A 17 -1.45 -7.09 22.91
CA ARG A 17 -0.96 -6.16 23.92
C ARG A 17 -0.35 -6.94 25.06
N ILE A 18 0.90 -6.69 25.38
CA ILE A 18 1.70 -7.42 26.38
C ILE A 18 2.42 -6.41 27.29
N GLU A 19 2.79 -6.84 28.47
CA GLU A 19 3.60 -6.02 29.38
C GLU A 19 5.01 -5.79 28.79
N ALA A 20 5.66 -6.84 28.34
CA ALA A 20 6.98 -6.80 27.70
C ALA A 20 7.16 -8.05 26.81
N ILE A 21 8.08 -7.98 25.84
CA ILE A 21 8.54 -9.16 25.09
C ILE A 21 9.20 -10.14 26.07
N PRO A 22 8.75 -11.41 26.14
CA PRO A 22 9.35 -12.36 27.06
C PRO A 22 10.79 -12.70 26.68
N GLU A 23 11.61 -12.97 27.71
CA GLU A 23 12.95 -13.50 27.48
C GLU A 23 12.89 -14.90 26.81
N PRO A 24 13.94 -15.35 26.11
CA PRO A 24 13.99 -16.67 25.50
C PRO A 24 13.67 -17.79 26.50
N GLY A 25 12.63 -18.59 26.21
CA GLY A 25 12.13 -19.64 27.10
C GLY A 25 11.11 -19.15 28.13
N GLY A 26 10.80 -17.86 28.17
CA GLY A 26 9.74 -17.30 29.00
C GLY A 26 8.35 -17.42 28.36
N ASP A 27 7.33 -17.09 29.15
CA ASP A 27 5.92 -17.06 28.77
C ASP A 27 5.28 -15.78 29.29
N VAL A 28 4.35 -15.20 28.51
CA VAL A 28 3.58 -14.01 28.90
C VAL A 28 2.16 -14.10 28.36
N PHE A 29 1.19 -13.71 29.16
CA PHE A 29 -0.18 -13.58 28.71
C PHE A 29 -0.40 -12.19 28.11
N ALA A 30 -1.09 -12.14 26.97
CA ALA A 30 -1.53 -10.88 26.41
C ALA A 30 -2.75 -10.34 27.17
N ASP A 31 -2.73 -9.04 27.52
CA ASP A 31 -3.85 -8.36 28.17
C ASP A 31 -5.03 -8.21 27.19
N GLU A 32 -4.72 -7.96 25.92
CA GLU A 32 -5.68 -7.82 24.83
C GLU A 32 -5.15 -8.52 23.59
N SER A 33 -6.05 -9.11 22.82
CA SER A 33 -5.74 -9.66 21.50
C SER A 33 -6.83 -9.36 20.49
N SER A 34 -6.45 -9.15 19.25
CA SER A 34 -7.40 -9.00 18.14
C SER A 34 -6.86 -9.66 16.89
N MET A 35 -7.78 -9.97 15.97
CA MET A 35 -7.48 -10.44 14.64
C MET A 35 -8.23 -9.59 13.62
N ALA A 36 -7.52 -9.08 12.63
CA ALA A 36 -8.07 -8.31 11.54
C ALA A 36 -7.46 -8.75 10.20
N VAL A 37 -8.12 -8.40 9.11
CA VAL A 37 -7.51 -8.51 7.78
C VAL A 37 -6.73 -7.24 7.51
N GLY A 38 -5.50 -7.39 7.05
CA GLY A 38 -4.55 -6.30 6.85
C GLY A 38 -3.81 -6.36 5.51
N GLY A 39 -2.68 -5.67 5.44
CA GLY A 39 -1.94 -5.49 4.19
C GLY A 39 -2.78 -4.77 3.14
N GLY A 40 -2.81 -5.30 1.92
CA GLY A 40 -3.57 -4.72 0.81
C GLY A 40 -5.07 -4.55 1.06
N PHE A 41 -5.65 -5.26 2.05
CA PHE A 41 -7.04 -5.07 2.43
C PHE A 41 -7.35 -3.63 2.85
N ASN A 42 -6.43 -2.96 3.52
CA ASN A 42 -6.62 -1.58 3.97
C ASN A 42 -6.76 -0.61 2.78
N VAL A 43 -5.93 -0.79 1.75
CA VAL A 43 -6.00 -0.02 0.49
C VAL A 43 -7.33 -0.28 -0.23
N LEU A 44 -7.72 -1.57 -0.33
CA LEU A 44 -8.97 -1.99 -0.95
C LEU A 44 -10.20 -1.41 -0.23
N ALA A 45 -10.21 -1.47 1.11
CA ALA A 45 -11.27 -0.91 1.93
C ALA A 45 -11.39 0.61 1.74
N ALA A 46 -10.26 1.32 1.72
CA ALA A 46 -10.22 2.76 1.48
C ALA A 46 -10.78 3.11 0.09
N ALA A 47 -10.36 2.40 -0.96
CA ALA A 47 -10.86 2.61 -2.32
C ALA A 47 -12.38 2.34 -2.42
N ARG A 48 -12.88 1.28 -1.77
CA ARG A 48 -14.32 0.97 -1.74
C ARG A 48 -15.15 2.06 -1.04
N ARG A 49 -14.63 2.63 0.05
CA ARG A 49 -15.30 3.75 0.75
C ARG A 49 -15.43 5.02 -0.09
N MET A 50 -14.60 5.16 -1.13
CA MET A 50 -14.71 6.20 -2.16
C MET A 50 -15.74 5.84 -3.27
N GLY A 51 -16.46 4.73 -3.16
CA GLY A 51 -17.49 4.34 -4.12
C GLY A 51 -16.96 3.81 -5.46
N VAL A 52 -15.68 3.45 -5.56
CA VAL A 52 -15.08 2.93 -6.79
C VAL A 52 -15.16 1.39 -6.81
N GLU A 53 -15.42 0.81 -7.98
CA GLU A 53 -15.28 -0.63 -8.20
C GLU A 53 -13.83 -1.05 -7.93
N THR A 54 -13.67 -2.07 -7.08
CA THR A 54 -12.35 -2.46 -6.60
C THR A 54 -12.20 -3.97 -6.74
N LEU A 55 -11.11 -4.39 -7.35
CA LEU A 55 -10.76 -5.79 -7.59
C LEU A 55 -9.51 -6.15 -6.80
N TYR A 56 -9.55 -7.29 -6.14
CA TYR A 56 -8.36 -7.91 -5.57
C TYR A 56 -7.84 -9.01 -6.50
N ALA A 57 -6.67 -8.82 -7.07
CA ALA A 57 -6.05 -9.72 -8.03
C ALA A 57 -4.93 -10.58 -7.42
N GLY A 58 -4.50 -10.30 -6.19
CA GLY A 58 -3.49 -11.11 -5.50
C GLY A 58 -4.01 -12.51 -5.13
N PRO A 59 -3.10 -13.47 -4.84
CA PRO A 59 -3.47 -14.82 -4.48
C PRO A 59 -4.19 -14.90 -3.12
N LEU A 60 -5.19 -15.78 -3.00
CA LEU A 60 -5.77 -16.22 -1.74
C LEU A 60 -5.59 -17.73 -1.56
N GLY A 61 -5.34 -18.14 -0.33
CA GLY A 61 -5.23 -19.54 0.06
C GLY A 61 -6.57 -20.26 0.24
N GLU A 62 -6.48 -21.47 0.81
CA GLU A 62 -7.62 -22.36 1.09
C GLU A 62 -7.85 -22.58 2.60
N GLY A 63 -6.93 -22.13 3.47
CA GLY A 63 -7.00 -22.34 4.90
C GLY A 63 -7.94 -21.38 5.65
N PRO A 64 -8.01 -21.50 7.00
CA PRO A 64 -8.86 -20.69 7.85
C PRO A 64 -8.62 -19.18 7.72
N PHE A 65 -7.38 -18.73 7.65
CA PHE A 65 -7.03 -17.33 7.48
C PHE A 65 -7.44 -16.80 6.11
N ALA A 66 -7.27 -17.61 5.05
CA ALA A 66 -7.75 -17.28 3.72
C ALA A 66 -9.29 -17.14 3.68
N GLN A 67 -10.02 -17.94 4.45
CA GLN A 67 -11.48 -17.81 4.58
C GLN A 67 -11.87 -16.51 5.28
N VAL A 68 -11.14 -16.10 6.33
CA VAL A 68 -11.35 -14.81 7.00
C VAL A 68 -11.12 -13.66 6.02
N ALA A 69 -10.00 -13.69 5.27
CA ALA A 69 -9.70 -12.68 4.27
C ALA A 69 -10.78 -12.61 3.18
N ARG A 70 -11.23 -13.75 2.67
CA ARG A 70 -12.28 -13.83 1.63
C ARG A 70 -13.58 -13.21 2.10
N ARG A 71 -14.06 -13.57 3.31
CA ARG A 71 -15.27 -12.99 3.89
C ARG A 71 -15.17 -11.48 4.06
N ALA A 72 -14.04 -11.00 4.59
CA ALA A 72 -13.85 -9.57 4.76
C ALA A 72 -13.87 -8.80 3.43
N LEU A 73 -13.28 -9.36 2.36
CA LEU A 73 -13.33 -8.78 1.01
C LEU A 73 -14.77 -8.75 0.49
N GLU A 74 -15.52 -9.84 0.67
CA GLU A 74 -16.94 -9.92 0.29
C GLU A 74 -17.80 -8.89 1.04
N GLU A 75 -17.60 -8.74 2.36
CA GLU A 75 -18.32 -7.79 3.22
C GLU A 75 -18.15 -6.34 2.78
N ILE A 76 -16.95 -5.97 2.31
CA ILE A 76 -16.71 -4.62 1.78
C ILE A 76 -17.01 -4.50 0.29
N GLY A 77 -17.50 -5.57 -0.35
CA GLY A 77 -17.87 -5.58 -1.77
C GLY A 77 -16.67 -5.50 -2.73
N VAL A 78 -15.52 -6.08 -2.36
CA VAL A 78 -14.36 -6.26 -3.22
C VAL A 78 -14.41 -7.62 -3.89
N ASN A 79 -14.37 -7.64 -5.21
CA ASN A 79 -14.34 -8.89 -5.97
C ASN A 79 -12.91 -9.46 -6.00
N HIS A 80 -12.73 -10.68 -5.51
CA HIS A 80 -11.50 -11.41 -5.68
C HIS A 80 -11.47 -12.07 -7.07
N VAL A 81 -10.50 -11.67 -7.87
CA VAL A 81 -10.27 -12.18 -9.24
C VAL A 81 -8.92 -12.87 -9.39
N GLY A 82 -8.12 -12.92 -8.32
CA GLY A 82 -6.80 -13.55 -8.31
C GLY A 82 -6.87 -15.07 -8.23
N PRO A 83 -5.72 -15.75 -8.35
CA PRO A 83 -5.65 -17.19 -8.24
C PRO A 83 -5.87 -17.68 -6.81
N VAL A 84 -6.33 -18.93 -6.68
CA VAL A 84 -6.24 -19.68 -5.42
C VAL A 84 -4.87 -20.36 -5.38
N ALA A 85 -4.12 -20.13 -4.30
CA ALA A 85 -2.80 -20.70 -4.10
C ALA A 85 -2.82 -21.73 -2.96
N PRO A 86 -1.93 -22.75 -2.98
CA PRO A 86 -1.92 -23.78 -1.96
C PRO A 86 -1.49 -23.24 -0.59
N GLY A 87 -2.17 -23.74 0.46
CA GLY A 87 -1.90 -23.39 1.86
C GLY A 87 -2.81 -22.27 2.39
N ASP A 88 -2.45 -21.75 3.56
CA ASP A 88 -3.21 -20.66 4.19
C ASP A 88 -2.55 -19.30 3.96
N GLN A 89 -3.29 -18.25 4.23
CA GLN A 89 -2.81 -16.86 4.19
C GLN A 89 -1.71 -16.65 5.22
N GLY A 90 -0.71 -15.85 4.86
CA GLY A 90 0.28 -15.34 5.80
C GLY A 90 -0.35 -14.42 6.85
N TYR A 91 0.35 -14.27 7.96
CA TYR A 91 -0.09 -13.41 9.04
C TYR A 91 1.08 -12.64 9.64
N CYS A 92 0.75 -11.51 10.24
CA CYS A 92 1.66 -10.68 11.00
C CYS A 92 1.22 -10.67 12.47
N VAL A 93 2.10 -11.06 13.38
CA VAL A 93 1.91 -10.86 14.82
C VAL A 93 2.51 -9.51 15.19
N ALA A 94 1.66 -8.57 15.59
CA ALA A 94 2.05 -7.25 16.07
C ALA A 94 1.93 -7.23 17.60
N MET A 95 3.05 -7.21 18.31
CA MET A 95 3.11 -7.12 19.75
C MET A 95 3.36 -5.66 20.15
N THR A 96 2.48 -5.11 21.01
CA THR A 96 2.64 -3.76 21.56
C THR A 96 2.93 -3.88 23.05
N ASP A 97 4.07 -3.37 23.51
CA ASP A 97 4.48 -3.41 24.91
C ASP A 97 3.89 -2.26 25.74
N ALA A 98 4.15 -2.26 27.06
CA ALA A 98 3.70 -1.23 27.98
C ALA A 98 4.24 0.19 27.67
N ARG A 99 5.29 0.30 26.86
CA ARG A 99 5.87 1.56 26.39
C ARG A 99 5.29 2.03 25.06
N ALA A 100 4.28 1.29 24.55
CA ALA A 100 3.69 1.47 23.23
C ALA A 100 4.68 1.20 22.07
N GLU A 101 5.78 0.49 22.32
CA GLU A 101 6.68 0.02 21.25
C GLU A 101 6.08 -1.20 20.57
N ARG A 102 6.21 -1.25 19.23
CA ARG A 102 5.67 -2.33 18.41
C ARG A 102 6.78 -3.23 17.89
N THR A 103 6.61 -4.53 18.04
CA THR A 103 7.46 -5.56 17.46
C THR A 103 6.63 -6.46 16.56
N PHE A 104 7.14 -6.76 15.36
CA PHE A 104 6.41 -7.51 14.36
C PHE A 104 7.11 -8.82 14.03
N ILE A 105 6.32 -9.89 13.88
CA ILE A 105 6.76 -11.16 13.31
C ILE A 105 5.81 -11.50 12.16
N SER A 106 6.31 -11.49 10.93
CA SER A 106 5.51 -11.77 9.75
C SER A 106 5.87 -13.14 9.17
N THR A 107 4.86 -13.82 8.65
CA THR A 107 4.98 -15.08 7.91
C THR A 107 4.63 -14.86 6.44
N CYS A 108 5.11 -15.74 5.58
CA CYS A 108 4.72 -15.82 4.18
C CYS A 108 3.78 -17.00 3.98
N GLY A 109 2.62 -16.76 3.37
CA GLY A 109 1.61 -17.77 3.10
C GLY A 109 1.26 -17.88 1.62
N ALA A 110 0.01 -18.21 1.35
CA ALA A 110 -0.52 -18.39 0.00
C ALA A 110 -0.43 -17.13 -0.86
N GLU A 111 -0.47 -15.93 -0.23
CA GLU A 111 -0.34 -14.64 -0.93
C GLU A 111 1.00 -14.46 -1.65
N THR A 112 2.02 -15.25 -1.28
CA THR A 112 3.35 -15.26 -1.93
C THR A 112 3.55 -16.46 -2.86
N ARG A 113 2.55 -17.32 -3.06
CA ARG A 113 2.66 -18.59 -3.81
C ARG A 113 1.85 -18.60 -5.10
N GLY A 114 1.51 -17.44 -5.62
CA GLY A 114 0.82 -17.33 -6.90
C GLY A 114 1.66 -17.83 -8.08
N PRO A 115 1.05 -18.35 -9.15
CA PRO A 115 1.77 -18.73 -10.36
C PRO A 115 2.33 -17.49 -11.09
N ALA A 116 3.36 -17.69 -11.92
CA ALA A 116 4.00 -16.62 -12.68
C ALA A 116 3.04 -15.86 -13.63
N ASP A 117 1.95 -16.49 -14.04
CA ASP A 117 0.89 -15.95 -14.89
C ASP A 117 -0.34 -15.48 -14.11
N ALA A 118 -0.20 -15.29 -12.78
CA ALA A 118 -1.28 -14.93 -11.86
C ALA A 118 -2.16 -13.77 -12.35
N PHE A 119 -1.59 -12.85 -13.11
CA PHE A 119 -2.27 -11.63 -13.59
C PHE A 119 -2.59 -11.64 -15.08
N ASP A 120 -2.31 -12.73 -15.83
CA ASP A 120 -2.46 -12.73 -17.30
C ASP A 120 -3.91 -12.60 -17.75
N HIS A 121 -4.85 -13.08 -16.94
CA HIS A 121 -6.30 -13.01 -17.20
C HIS A 121 -6.89 -11.61 -16.97
N LEU A 122 -6.14 -10.67 -16.36
CA LEU A 122 -6.67 -9.34 -16.05
C LEU A 122 -6.83 -8.52 -17.33
N GLU A 123 -8.05 -8.09 -17.58
CA GLU A 123 -8.36 -7.07 -18.57
C GLU A 123 -8.29 -5.70 -17.89
N VAL A 124 -7.31 -4.90 -18.31
CA VAL A 124 -7.04 -3.56 -17.76
C VAL A 124 -7.39 -2.51 -18.81
N SER A 125 -8.27 -1.58 -18.47
CA SER A 125 -8.68 -0.47 -19.32
C SER A 125 -7.85 0.80 -19.06
N GLY A 126 -7.93 1.77 -19.97
CA GLY A 126 -7.21 3.03 -19.84
C GLY A 126 -7.59 3.88 -18.64
N ASP A 127 -8.82 3.71 -18.12
CA ASP A 127 -9.30 4.45 -16.95
C ASP A 127 -8.96 3.74 -15.61
N ASP A 128 -8.53 2.48 -15.65
CA ASP A 128 -8.23 1.72 -14.45
C ASP A 128 -6.96 2.21 -13.76
N VAL A 129 -6.93 2.07 -12.43
CA VAL A 129 -5.73 2.24 -11.62
C VAL A 129 -5.24 0.88 -11.15
N VAL A 130 -4.04 0.48 -11.57
CA VAL A 130 -3.37 -0.74 -11.12
C VAL A 130 -2.46 -0.39 -9.94
N TYR A 131 -2.82 -0.88 -8.75
CA TYR A 131 -2.02 -0.72 -7.55
C TYR A 131 -0.99 -1.84 -7.45
N LEU A 132 0.27 -1.45 -7.40
CA LEU A 132 1.44 -2.31 -7.30
C LEU A 132 2.05 -2.17 -5.91
N SER A 133 2.33 -3.28 -5.23
CA SER A 133 2.92 -3.28 -3.89
C SER A 133 4.38 -3.71 -3.94
N GLY A 134 5.26 -2.92 -3.33
CA GLY A 134 6.66 -3.25 -3.17
C GLY A 134 6.92 -4.47 -2.29
N TYR A 135 5.99 -4.83 -1.40
CA TYR A 135 6.06 -6.09 -0.65
C TYR A 135 6.07 -7.31 -1.58
N SER A 136 5.37 -7.25 -2.72
CA SER A 136 5.36 -8.33 -3.72
C SER A 136 6.71 -8.53 -4.41
N LEU A 137 7.64 -7.58 -4.30
CA LEU A 137 8.99 -7.72 -4.85
C LEU A 137 9.95 -8.49 -3.92
N ALA A 138 9.59 -8.68 -2.66
CA ALA A 138 10.41 -9.39 -1.68
C ALA A 138 10.39 -10.91 -1.88
N ASP A 139 9.32 -11.43 -2.45
CA ASP A 139 9.15 -12.85 -2.79
C ASP A 139 9.34 -13.09 -4.29
N GLU A 140 10.05 -14.16 -4.66
CA GLU A 140 10.41 -14.43 -6.05
C GLU A 140 9.18 -14.72 -6.93
N ALA A 141 8.22 -15.52 -6.47
CA ALA A 141 7.05 -15.87 -7.27
C ALA A 141 6.17 -14.64 -7.51
N SER A 142 5.90 -13.87 -6.47
CA SER A 142 5.13 -12.62 -6.56
C SER A 142 5.83 -11.59 -7.46
N ARG A 143 7.16 -11.48 -7.33
CA ARG A 143 7.98 -10.58 -8.16
C ARG A 143 7.88 -10.93 -9.63
N VAL A 144 8.06 -12.21 -9.99
CA VAL A 144 7.98 -12.68 -11.40
C VAL A 144 6.60 -12.39 -11.98
N ALA A 145 5.53 -12.65 -11.24
CA ALA A 145 4.16 -12.37 -11.68
C ALA A 145 3.94 -10.85 -11.90
N LEU A 146 4.45 -10.02 -10.98
CA LEU A 146 4.29 -8.57 -11.06
C LEU A 146 5.09 -7.95 -12.21
N GLU A 147 6.34 -8.40 -12.41
CA GLU A 147 7.17 -7.99 -13.55
C GLU A 147 6.55 -8.40 -14.89
N ARG A 148 5.96 -9.59 -14.96
CA ARG A 148 5.24 -10.07 -16.15
C ARG A 148 4.01 -9.20 -16.44
N LEU A 149 3.23 -8.84 -15.43
CA LEU A 149 2.11 -7.90 -15.57
C LEU A 149 2.61 -6.55 -16.09
N ALA A 150 3.64 -5.98 -15.47
CA ALA A 150 4.23 -4.72 -15.88
C ALA A 150 4.67 -4.73 -17.34
N GLY A 151 5.41 -5.75 -17.75
CA GLY A 151 5.84 -5.93 -19.15
C GLY A 151 4.68 -6.05 -20.13
N ARG A 152 3.59 -6.75 -19.74
CA ARG A 152 2.37 -6.89 -20.56
C ARG A 152 1.68 -5.55 -20.74
N LEU A 153 1.46 -4.79 -19.65
CA LEU A 153 0.78 -3.51 -19.70
C LEU A 153 1.60 -2.45 -20.48
N THR A 154 2.91 -2.42 -20.29
CA THR A 154 3.82 -1.55 -21.06
C THR A 154 3.75 -1.86 -22.54
N LYS A 155 3.83 -3.13 -22.93
CA LYS A 155 3.77 -3.57 -24.33
C LYS A 155 2.44 -3.26 -24.99
N ALA A 156 1.34 -3.46 -24.25
CA ALA A 156 -0.01 -3.17 -24.72
C ALA A 156 -0.30 -1.67 -24.81
N ARG A 157 0.52 -0.79 -24.23
CA ARG A 157 0.23 0.64 -24.07
C ARG A 157 -1.18 0.84 -23.45
N ALA A 158 -1.45 0.12 -22.38
CA ALA A 158 -2.79 0.01 -21.80
C ALA A 158 -3.42 1.35 -21.40
N GLY A 159 -2.58 2.40 -21.22
CA GLY A 159 -3.05 3.75 -20.86
C GLY A 159 -3.56 3.86 -19.42
N CYS A 160 -3.58 2.76 -18.66
CA CYS A 160 -3.99 2.77 -17.26
C CYS A 160 -2.99 3.55 -16.39
N THR A 161 -3.46 4.03 -15.26
CA THR A 161 -2.58 4.60 -14.24
C THR A 161 -2.00 3.47 -13.39
N ALA A 162 -0.67 3.39 -13.28
CA ALA A 162 -0.01 2.54 -12.30
C ALA A 162 0.31 3.37 -11.04
N LEU A 163 -0.11 2.89 -9.86
CA LEU A 163 0.27 3.46 -8.57
C LEU A 163 1.16 2.44 -7.86
N PHE A 164 2.43 2.76 -7.68
CA PHE A 164 3.40 1.86 -7.06
C PHE A 164 3.78 2.35 -5.66
N ASP A 165 3.27 1.68 -4.64
CA ASP A 165 3.71 1.85 -3.26
C ASP A 165 4.94 0.98 -3.02
N VAL A 166 6.10 1.60 -2.83
CA VAL A 166 7.39 0.91 -2.85
C VAL A 166 7.64 0.04 -1.62
N SER A 167 6.94 0.27 -0.53
CA SER A 167 7.06 -0.41 0.76
C SER A 167 8.45 -0.28 1.43
N PRO A 168 8.58 -0.61 2.72
CA PRO A 168 9.89 -0.64 3.40
C PRO A 168 10.91 -1.59 2.78
N MET A 169 10.47 -2.52 1.93
CA MET A 169 11.33 -3.49 1.24
C MET A 169 12.19 -2.85 0.14
N VAL A 170 11.92 -1.60 -0.24
CA VAL A 170 12.67 -0.87 -1.29
C VAL A 170 14.19 -0.87 -1.07
N GLY A 171 14.65 -1.01 0.17
CA GLY A 171 16.07 -1.11 0.51
C GLY A 171 16.76 -2.42 0.04
N SER A 172 16.00 -3.50 -0.17
CA SER A 172 16.53 -4.86 -0.40
C SER A 172 16.08 -5.53 -1.69
N VAL A 173 15.00 -5.04 -2.33
CA VAL A 173 14.50 -5.62 -3.59
C VAL A 173 15.48 -5.38 -4.75
N PRO A 174 15.52 -6.25 -5.78
CA PRO A 174 16.40 -6.06 -6.94
C PRO A 174 16.13 -4.74 -7.67
N MET A 175 17.21 -4.00 -8.03
CA MET A 175 17.07 -2.76 -8.82
C MET A 175 16.42 -3.03 -10.18
N SER A 176 16.74 -4.15 -10.81
CA SER A 176 16.12 -4.57 -12.08
C SER A 176 14.60 -4.66 -11.99
N SER A 177 14.06 -5.07 -10.84
CA SER A 177 12.61 -5.12 -10.63
C SER A 177 12.00 -3.72 -10.53
N LEU A 178 12.69 -2.79 -9.86
CA LEU A 178 12.27 -1.39 -9.81
C LEU A 178 12.29 -0.75 -11.21
N GLU A 179 13.29 -1.08 -12.02
CA GLU A 179 13.39 -0.63 -13.43
C GLU A 179 12.26 -1.21 -14.29
N HIS A 180 11.94 -2.51 -14.15
CA HIS A 180 10.82 -3.13 -14.86
C HIS A 180 9.49 -2.46 -14.54
N LEU A 181 9.21 -2.22 -13.25
CA LEU A 181 7.99 -1.53 -12.84
C LEU A 181 8.01 -0.06 -13.25
N GLY A 182 9.17 0.58 -13.20
CA GLY A 182 9.37 1.96 -13.66
C GLY A 182 9.04 2.18 -15.13
N ALA A 183 9.21 1.14 -15.98
CA ALA A 183 8.86 1.21 -17.40
C ALA A 183 7.35 1.43 -17.66
N LEU A 184 6.50 1.19 -16.66
CA LEU A 184 5.08 1.56 -16.73
C LEU A 184 4.83 3.06 -16.60
N GLY A 185 5.83 3.84 -16.13
CA GLY A 185 5.65 5.24 -15.76
C GLY A 185 4.70 5.42 -14.56
N PRO A 186 4.86 4.67 -13.47
CA PRO A 186 3.92 4.73 -12.37
C PRO A 186 4.01 6.04 -11.58
N VAL A 187 2.97 6.34 -10.81
CA VAL A 187 3.09 7.25 -9.67
C VAL A 187 3.81 6.47 -8.56
N TRP A 188 5.04 6.84 -8.25
CA TRP A 188 5.83 6.27 -7.16
C TRP A 188 5.37 6.86 -5.84
N SER A 189 4.78 6.05 -4.97
CA SER A 189 4.30 6.46 -3.66
C SER A 189 5.26 5.96 -2.58
N LEU A 190 5.84 6.90 -1.85
CA LEU A 190 6.85 6.63 -0.83
C LEU A 190 6.52 7.39 0.47
N ASN A 191 6.90 6.84 1.61
CA ASN A 191 7.04 7.64 2.80
C ASN A 191 8.45 8.27 2.86
N GLU A 192 8.70 9.14 3.85
CA GLU A 192 9.96 9.84 4.01
C GLU A 192 11.17 8.87 4.10
N ARG A 193 11.04 7.78 4.85
CA ARG A 193 12.11 6.78 5.00
C ARG A 193 12.37 6.03 3.70
N GLU A 194 11.33 5.62 3.01
CA GLU A 194 11.40 4.91 1.73
C GLU A 194 12.02 5.79 0.65
N ALA A 195 11.65 7.08 0.62
CA ALA A 195 12.21 8.05 -0.31
C ALA A 195 13.74 8.20 -0.12
N ARG A 196 14.20 8.27 1.12
CA ARG A 196 15.63 8.31 1.42
C ARG A 196 16.35 7.03 1.01
N LEU A 197 15.81 5.86 1.37
CA LEU A 197 16.37 4.57 0.99
C LEU A 197 16.50 4.43 -0.53
N LEU A 198 15.48 4.87 -1.28
CA LEU A 198 15.51 4.82 -2.74
C LEU A 198 16.50 5.83 -3.32
N ALA A 199 16.58 7.04 -2.76
CA ALA A 199 17.56 8.05 -3.17
C ALA A 199 18.99 7.55 -2.96
N ASP A 200 19.30 6.93 -1.81
CA ASP A 200 20.59 6.35 -1.52
C ASP A 200 20.96 5.24 -2.53
N ARG A 201 20.00 4.37 -2.87
CA ARG A 201 20.21 3.30 -3.86
C ARG A 201 20.44 3.82 -5.28
N LEU A 202 19.87 4.98 -5.60
CA LEU A 202 20.06 5.67 -6.88
C LEU A 202 21.26 6.63 -6.86
N GLU A 203 22.03 6.65 -5.76
CA GLU A 203 23.20 7.52 -5.56
C GLU A 203 22.87 9.03 -5.69
N LEU A 204 21.63 9.40 -5.31
CA LEU A 204 21.18 10.79 -5.33
C LEU A 204 21.57 11.49 -4.04
N ARG A 205 22.16 12.68 -4.16
CA ARG A 205 22.53 13.50 -3.00
C ARG A 205 21.34 14.40 -2.62
N VAL A 206 20.78 14.16 -1.45
CA VAL A 206 19.67 14.93 -0.88
C VAL A 206 19.99 15.27 0.58
N GLU A 207 19.62 16.48 1.00
CA GLU A 207 19.82 16.89 2.38
C GLU A 207 18.77 16.25 3.31
N ALA A 208 19.16 15.99 4.56
CA ALA A 208 18.22 15.47 5.55
C ALA A 208 17.14 16.51 5.85
N GLY A 209 15.86 16.11 5.77
CA GLY A 209 14.72 17.01 5.99
C GLY A 209 14.31 17.84 4.78
N ASP A 210 15.04 17.80 3.68
CA ASP A 210 14.64 18.45 2.43
C ASP A 210 13.68 17.53 1.64
N HIS A 211 12.41 17.58 2.00
CA HIS A 211 11.37 16.77 1.36
C HIS A 211 11.08 17.19 -0.08
N ALA A 212 11.21 18.47 -0.40
CA ALA A 212 11.08 18.96 -1.76
C ALA A 212 12.23 18.45 -2.62
N GLY A 213 13.47 18.62 -2.15
CA GLY A 213 14.67 18.20 -2.88
C GLY A 213 14.73 16.70 -3.13
N VAL A 214 14.34 15.85 -2.15
CA VAL A 214 14.29 14.40 -2.38
C VAL A 214 13.21 14.02 -3.40
N CYS A 215 12.05 14.68 -3.36
CA CYS A 215 10.97 14.46 -4.32
C CYS A 215 11.41 14.85 -5.76
N GLU A 216 12.05 15.99 -5.92
CA GLU A 216 12.60 16.46 -7.22
C GLU A 216 13.69 15.55 -7.74
N ALA A 217 14.66 15.19 -6.89
CA ALA A 217 15.76 14.32 -7.27
C ALA A 217 15.30 12.94 -7.73
N LEU A 218 14.37 12.33 -7.00
CA LEU A 218 13.74 11.06 -7.39
C LEU A 218 12.93 11.21 -8.67
N SER A 219 12.14 12.28 -8.78
CA SER A 219 11.30 12.53 -9.97
C SER A 219 12.11 12.73 -11.24
N GLY A 220 13.28 13.35 -11.15
CA GLY A 220 14.20 13.48 -12.28
C GLY A 220 14.72 12.15 -12.85
N ARG A 221 14.59 11.05 -12.10
CA ARG A 221 15.03 9.71 -12.52
C ARG A 221 13.86 8.75 -12.79
N LEU A 222 12.74 8.94 -12.11
CA LEU A 222 11.63 7.98 -12.05
C LEU A 222 10.32 8.49 -12.68
N GLY A 223 10.21 9.78 -12.95
CA GLY A 223 8.98 10.40 -13.43
C GLY A 223 8.12 10.92 -12.29
N THR A 224 6.86 10.51 -12.17
CA THR A 224 5.97 11.03 -11.13
C THR A 224 6.26 10.41 -9.77
N VAL A 225 6.65 11.24 -8.80
CA VAL A 225 6.99 10.82 -7.44
C VAL A 225 6.14 11.56 -6.42
N LEU A 226 5.64 10.83 -5.44
CA LEU A 226 4.90 11.31 -4.29
C LEU A 226 5.63 10.89 -3.01
N VAL A 227 5.96 11.85 -2.15
CA VAL A 227 6.58 11.60 -0.83
C VAL A 227 5.62 12.03 0.27
N ARG A 228 5.14 11.07 1.08
CA ARG A 228 4.27 11.28 2.24
C ARG A 228 5.12 11.63 3.47
N VAL A 229 4.79 12.72 4.17
CA VAL A 229 5.59 13.27 5.28
C VAL A 229 4.72 13.43 6.53
N GLY A 230 3.95 12.43 6.87
CA GLY A 230 3.12 12.38 8.06
C GLY A 230 2.20 13.59 8.21
N GLU A 231 2.27 14.27 9.34
CA GLU A 231 1.44 15.44 9.66
C GLU A 231 1.65 16.64 8.73
N GLN A 232 2.79 16.70 8.04
CA GLN A 232 3.06 17.77 7.07
C GLN A 232 2.33 17.53 5.73
N GLY A 233 1.75 16.35 5.50
CA GLY A 233 1.06 16.02 4.26
C GLY A 233 1.98 15.33 3.24
N SER A 234 2.04 15.84 2.01
CA SER A 234 2.81 15.19 0.93
C SER A 234 3.45 16.20 -0.03
N TRP A 235 4.56 15.77 -0.60
CA TRP A 235 5.25 16.45 -1.69
C TRP A 235 5.13 15.62 -2.95
N PHE A 236 4.92 16.26 -4.08
CA PHE A 236 4.81 15.58 -5.35
C PHE A 236 5.54 16.33 -6.46
N SER A 237 6.18 15.59 -7.36
CA SER A 237 6.84 16.10 -8.56
C SER A 237 6.60 15.16 -9.74
N ASP A 238 6.49 15.73 -10.92
CA ASP A 238 6.36 15.05 -12.23
C ASP A 238 7.52 15.39 -13.18
N GLY A 239 8.72 15.60 -12.61
CA GLY A 239 9.93 16.00 -13.30
C GLY A 239 10.23 17.50 -13.22
N GLY A 240 9.34 18.29 -12.61
CA GLY A 240 9.51 19.71 -12.33
C GLY A 240 9.74 20.01 -10.86
N ALA A 241 9.52 21.27 -10.46
CA ALA A 241 9.58 21.68 -9.06
C ALA A 241 8.53 20.94 -8.22
N ALA A 242 8.95 20.50 -7.03
CA ALA A 242 8.07 19.79 -6.11
C ALA A 242 6.96 20.70 -5.59
N ARG A 243 5.76 20.17 -5.52
CA ARG A 243 4.56 20.83 -5.01
C ARG A 243 4.15 20.21 -3.69
N HIS A 244 3.89 21.05 -2.71
CA HIS A 244 3.43 20.63 -1.39
C HIS A 244 1.91 20.62 -1.32
N THR A 245 1.36 19.53 -0.77
CA THR A 245 -0.05 19.44 -0.41
C THR A 245 -0.12 19.20 1.10
N PRO A 246 -0.63 20.16 1.90
CA PRO A 246 -0.67 20.02 3.36
C PRO A 246 -1.65 18.96 3.82
N SER A 247 -1.42 18.41 5.00
CA SER A 247 -2.39 17.59 5.73
C SER A 247 -3.32 18.48 6.57
N ILE A 248 -4.31 17.85 7.22
CA ILE A 248 -5.15 18.51 8.22
C ILE A 248 -4.64 18.18 9.64
N PRO A 249 -4.77 19.13 10.61
CA PRO A 249 -4.39 18.86 11.98
C PRO A 249 -5.38 17.90 12.64
N VAL A 250 -4.85 16.82 13.23
CA VAL A 250 -5.62 15.85 14.01
C VAL A 250 -4.85 15.44 15.26
N THR A 251 -5.51 14.84 16.22
CA THR A 251 -4.86 14.18 17.36
C THR A 251 -4.81 12.69 17.07
N PRO A 252 -3.64 12.13 16.74
CA PRO A 252 -3.54 10.73 16.37
C PRO A 252 -3.73 9.80 17.58
N VAL A 253 -4.39 8.68 17.36
CA VAL A 253 -4.61 7.60 18.33
C VAL A 253 -3.83 6.36 17.89
N ASP A 254 -3.90 6.02 16.60
CA ASP A 254 -3.18 4.91 15.99
C ASP A 254 -2.81 5.26 14.55
N THR A 255 -1.53 5.17 14.20
CA THR A 255 -1.04 5.51 12.86
C THR A 255 -1.09 4.33 11.88
N ASN A 256 -1.55 3.16 12.32
CA ASN A 256 -1.65 1.98 11.47
C ASN A 256 -2.67 2.20 10.34
N GLY A 257 -2.30 1.82 9.13
CA GLY A 257 -3.16 1.94 7.94
C GLY A 257 -3.29 3.36 7.36
N ALA A 258 -2.66 4.39 7.94
CA ALA A 258 -2.73 5.76 7.40
C ALA A 258 -2.17 5.88 5.97
N GLY A 259 -1.05 5.19 5.70
CA GLY A 259 -0.46 5.11 4.36
C GLY A 259 -1.35 4.35 3.37
N ASP A 260 -1.98 3.28 3.83
CA ASP A 260 -2.92 2.47 3.03
C ASP A 260 -4.18 3.27 2.69
N ALA A 261 -4.73 3.99 3.67
CA ALA A 261 -5.87 4.87 3.46
C ALA A 261 -5.56 5.98 2.46
N HIS A 262 -4.39 6.61 2.59
CA HIS A 262 -3.88 7.59 1.64
C HIS A 262 -3.80 6.99 0.23
N SER A 263 -3.14 5.84 0.08
CA SER A 263 -2.94 5.19 -1.22
C SER A 263 -4.25 4.69 -1.85
N GLY A 264 -5.17 4.15 -1.04
CA GLY A 264 -6.48 3.69 -1.50
C GLY A 264 -7.39 4.82 -1.99
N VAL A 265 -7.43 5.94 -1.25
CA VAL A 265 -8.18 7.14 -1.65
C VAL A 265 -7.57 7.79 -2.89
N LEU A 266 -6.24 7.89 -2.97
CA LEU A 266 -5.54 8.38 -4.17
C LEU A 266 -5.90 7.53 -5.39
N ALA A 267 -5.77 6.20 -5.29
CA ALA A 267 -6.11 5.28 -6.37
C ALA A 267 -7.57 5.46 -6.84
N ALA A 268 -8.51 5.54 -5.90
CA ALA A 268 -9.92 5.73 -6.20
C ALA A 268 -10.22 7.07 -6.87
N ALA A 269 -9.60 8.16 -6.40
CA ALA A 269 -9.77 9.49 -7.00
C ALA A 269 -9.24 9.51 -8.44
N LEU A 270 -8.06 8.92 -8.68
CA LEU A 270 -7.48 8.81 -10.03
C LEU A 270 -8.34 7.96 -10.96
N ALA A 271 -8.88 6.82 -10.49
CA ALA A 271 -9.80 5.98 -11.28
C ALA A 271 -11.11 6.69 -11.66
N ARG A 272 -11.46 7.75 -10.93
CA ARG A 272 -12.61 8.63 -11.25
C ARG A 272 -12.24 9.80 -12.14
N GLY A 273 -10.99 9.91 -12.56
CA GLY A 273 -10.49 11.03 -13.39
C GLY A 273 -10.34 12.35 -12.62
N VAL A 274 -10.24 12.29 -11.28
CA VAL A 274 -9.92 13.46 -10.46
C VAL A 274 -8.47 13.86 -10.70
N ASP A 275 -8.21 15.15 -10.85
CA ASP A 275 -6.84 15.64 -11.02
C ASP A 275 -5.95 15.31 -9.81
N LEU A 276 -4.66 15.12 -10.05
CA LEU A 276 -3.72 14.62 -9.03
C LEU A 276 -3.65 15.56 -7.81
N THR A 277 -3.74 16.87 -7.99
CA THR A 277 -3.67 17.83 -6.87
C THR A 277 -4.87 17.67 -5.92
N THR A 278 -6.06 17.56 -6.47
CA THR A 278 -7.29 17.31 -5.70
C THR A 278 -7.27 15.91 -5.06
N ALA A 279 -6.82 14.90 -5.82
CA ALA A 279 -6.69 13.53 -5.33
C ALA A 279 -5.73 13.44 -4.13
N LEU A 280 -4.61 14.19 -4.15
CA LEU A 280 -3.65 14.25 -3.05
C LEU A 280 -4.23 14.94 -1.81
N ARG A 281 -5.04 16.00 -1.97
CA ARG A 281 -5.74 16.60 -0.82
C ARG A 281 -6.66 15.59 -0.15
N TRP A 282 -7.45 14.86 -0.93
CA TRP A 282 -8.34 13.82 -0.39
C TRP A 282 -7.56 12.70 0.30
N ALA A 283 -6.46 12.28 -0.30
CA ALA A 283 -5.59 11.24 0.25
C ALA A 283 -4.95 11.68 1.59
N ASN A 284 -4.45 12.92 1.69
CA ASN A 284 -3.88 13.46 2.92
C ASN A 284 -4.93 13.55 4.04
N VAL A 285 -6.14 14.03 3.73
CA VAL A 285 -7.26 14.04 4.69
C VAL A 285 -7.61 12.64 5.15
N ALA A 286 -7.70 11.67 4.23
CA ALA A 286 -7.98 10.28 4.57
C ALA A 286 -6.92 9.68 5.49
N GLY A 287 -5.64 9.85 5.16
CA GLY A 287 -4.54 9.40 6.00
C GLY A 287 -4.59 10.01 7.40
N ALA A 288 -4.82 11.33 7.51
CA ALA A 288 -4.93 12.00 8.79
C ALA A 288 -6.11 11.49 9.63
N LEU A 289 -7.32 11.42 9.05
CA LEU A 289 -8.51 10.95 9.77
C LEU A 289 -8.39 9.48 10.19
N THR A 290 -7.75 8.62 9.38
CA THR A 290 -7.49 7.23 9.74
C THR A 290 -6.73 7.14 11.06
N THR A 291 -5.78 8.04 11.32
CA THR A 291 -4.99 8.01 12.57
C THR A 291 -5.80 8.33 13.82
N THR A 292 -7.00 8.86 13.70
CA THR A 292 -7.86 9.19 14.85
C THR A 292 -8.65 8.00 15.40
N HIS A 293 -8.51 6.83 14.78
CA HIS A 293 -9.20 5.58 15.15
C HIS A 293 -8.19 4.47 15.38
N PHE A 294 -8.55 3.49 16.22
CA PHE A 294 -7.76 2.27 16.39
C PHE A 294 -8.00 1.29 15.24
N GLY A 295 -6.94 0.68 14.77
CA GLY A 295 -6.96 -0.38 13.76
C GLY A 295 -6.73 0.11 12.34
N PRO A 296 -6.35 -0.81 11.42
CA PRO A 296 -5.78 -0.43 10.13
C PRO A 296 -6.82 -0.03 9.07
N ALA A 297 -8.01 -0.62 9.07
CA ALA A 297 -9.03 -0.39 8.02
C ALA A 297 -10.08 0.67 8.42
N THR A 298 -9.64 1.77 9.02
CA THR A 298 -10.48 2.83 9.57
C THR A 298 -10.61 4.06 8.67
N CYS A 299 -10.28 3.93 7.39
CA CYS A 299 -10.38 5.01 6.42
C CYS A 299 -11.78 5.67 6.46
N PRO A 300 -11.89 7.01 6.47
CA PRO A 300 -13.16 7.73 6.44
C PRO A 300 -13.92 7.51 5.14
N THR A 301 -15.19 7.88 5.12
CA THR A 301 -16.03 7.91 3.93
C THR A 301 -15.67 9.08 3.00
N GLU A 302 -16.07 9.00 1.73
CA GLU A 302 -15.91 10.11 0.78
C GLU A 302 -16.51 11.42 1.29
N ALA A 303 -17.69 11.36 1.93
CA ALA A 303 -18.38 12.54 2.43
C ALA A 303 -17.57 13.24 3.53
N GLU A 304 -16.98 12.47 4.45
CA GLU A 304 -16.11 13.01 5.51
C GLU A 304 -14.85 13.63 4.93
N ILE A 305 -14.22 12.96 3.97
CA ILE A 305 -13.01 13.46 3.29
C ILE A 305 -13.31 14.79 2.60
N ARG A 306 -14.37 14.85 1.78
CA ARG A 306 -14.70 16.06 0.98
C ARG A 306 -15.14 17.25 1.81
N THR A 307 -15.55 17.03 3.04
CA THR A 307 -15.92 18.12 3.96
C THR A 307 -14.69 18.86 4.47
N LEU A 308 -13.52 18.19 4.52
CA LEU A 308 -12.28 18.71 5.11
C LEU A 308 -11.16 18.97 4.08
N ALA A 309 -11.36 18.57 2.82
CA ALA A 309 -10.35 18.65 1.75
C ALA A 309 -10.36 19.98 0.99
#